data_99b29bf59a237e86aa47880fa60fb2e7
#
_entry.id   99b29bf59a237e86aa47880fa60fb2e7
#
_cell.length_a   1.000
_cell.length_b   1.000
_cell.length_c   1.000
_cell.angle_alpha   90.00
_cell.angle_beta   90.00
_cell.angle_gamma   90.00
#
_symmetry.space_group_name_H-M   'P 1'
#
loop_
_entity.id
_entity.type
_entity.pdbx_description
1 polymer ?
#
loop_
_entity_poly.entity_id
_entity_poly.type
_entity_poly.pdbx_seq_one_letter_code
_entity_poly.pdbx_strand_id
1 'polypeptide(L)'
;EAAPVADDRLKRAALVQWVSDLRTVTSDGISQRKAIDRVYAMIARGSAAQLEVSEFYRKDPPQKRAQSAMVSVDVRAIYASSEQTYEVEWVETTRGLGGDVQSEQAWKGSFTIAVNPPADEQLARVNPLGVYVTNVSWSKVL
;
A
#
# COMPACT_ATOMS: atom_id res chain seq x y z
N GLU A 1 -8.20 -6.58 30.97
CA GLU A 1 -7.07 -6.58 30.08
C GLU A 1 -7.49 -6.48 28.63
N ALA A 2 -6.89 -5.57 27.90
CA ALA A 2 -7.20 -5.39 26.48
C ALA A 2 -6.55 -6.49 25.65
N ALA A 3 -7.33 -7.12 24.78
CA ALA A 3 -6.75 -8.06 23.83
C ALA A 3 -5.76 -7.33 22.92
N PRO A 4 -4.66 -7.96 22.55
CA PRO A 4 -3.77 -7.37 21.58
C PRO A 4 -4.53 -7.13 20.29
N VAL A 5 -4.49 -5.90 19.81
CA VAL A 5 -5.24 -5.54 18.62
C VAL A 5 -4.61 -6.17 17.40
N ALA A 6 -3.29 -6.02 17.27
CA ALA A 6 -2.56 -6.60 16.18
C ALA A 6 -1.13 -6.80 16.65
N ASP A 7 -0.63 -8.01 16.54
CA ASP A 7 0.78 -8.24 16.83
C ASP A 7 1.62 -7.72 15.65
N ASP A 8 2.92 -7.68 15.84
CA ASP A 8 3.83 -7.13 14.86
C ASP A 8 3.76 -7.84 13.51
N ARG A 9 3.56 -9.17 13.52
CA ARG A 9 3.48 -9.94 12.28
C ARG A 9 2.25 -9.56 11.47
N LEU A 10 1.12 -9.36 12.13
CA LEU A 10 -0.12 -8.96 11.46
C LEU A 10 -0.01 -7.54 10.90
N LYS A 11 0.62 -6.63 11.66
CA LYS A 11 0.87 -5.28 11.17
C LYS A 11 1.75 -5.30 9.93
N ARG A 12 2.80 -6.10 9.93
CA ARG A 12 3.69 -6.23 8.77
C ARG A 12 2.95 -6.81 7.57
N ALA A 13 2.17 -7.85 7.78
CA ALA A 13 1.41 -8.46 6.69
C ALA A 13 0.41 -7.47 6.08
N ALA A 14 -0.28 -6.72 6.92
CA ALA A 14 -1.23 -5.72 6.44
C ALA A 14 -0.53 -4.64 5.62
N LEU A 15 0.63 -4.19 6.08
CA LEU A 15 1.37 -3.13 5.39
C LEU A 15 1.98 -3.62 4.09
N VAL A 16 2.49 -4.85 4.03
CA VAL A 16 2.99 -5.45 2.79
C VAL A 16 1.88 -5.47 1.74
N GLN A 17 0.69 -5.91 2.12
CA GLN A 17 -0.44 -5.94 1.19
C GLN A 17 -0.84 -4.53 0.76
N TRP A 18 -0.81 -3.59 1.71
CA TRP A 18 -1.16 -2.20 1.42
C TRP A 18 -0.21 -1.57 0.39
N VAL A 19 1.11 -1.78 0.57
CA VAL A 19 2.10 -1.27 -0.37
C VAL A 19 1.90 -1.90 -1.75
N SER A 20 1.64 -3.21 -1.79
CA SER A 20 1.36 -3.90 -3.05
C SER A 20 0.13 -3.32 -3.73
N ASP A 21 -0.96 -3.10 -2.98
CA ASP A 21 -2.18 -2.51 -3.54
C ASP A 21 -1.94 -1.11 -4.06
N LEU A 22 -1.15 -0.31 -3.33
CA LEU A 22 -0.86 1.07 -3.68
C LEU A 22 -0.12 1.17 -5.02
N ARG A 23 0.84 0.28 -5.24
CA ARG A 23 1.80 0.42 -6.33
C ARG A 23 1.50 -0.47 -7.54
N THR A 24 0.60 -1.42 -7.42
CA THR A 24 0.26 -2.33 -8.52
C THR A 24 -0.55 -1.60 -9.59
N VAL A 25 -0.21 -1.85 -10.86
CA VAL A 25 -0.96 -1.37 -12.01
C VAL A 25 -1.37 -2.58 -12.82
N THR A 26 -2.68 -2.77 -13.01
CA THR A 26 -3.22 -3.90 -13.74
C THR A 26 -4.19 -3.42 -14.81
N SER A 27 -4.26 -4.17 -15.92
CA SER A 27 -5.22 -3.88 -16.98
C SER A 27 -6.65 -4.29 -16.62
N ASP A 28 -6.81 -5.09 -15.56
CA ASP A 28 -8.15 -5.46 -15.07
C ASP A 28 -8.70 -4.31 -14.23
N GLY A 29 -9.64 -3.54 -14.81
CA GLY A 29 -10.20 -2.36 -14.16
C GLY A 29 -10.92 -2.67 -12.85
N ILE A 30 -11.54 -3.84 -12.74
CA ILE A 30 -12.22 -4.23 -11.51
C ILE A 30 -11.21 -4.50 -10.40
N SER A 31 -10.15 -5.25 -10.73
CA SER A 31 -9.08 -5.53 -9.75
C SER A 31 -8.37 -4.25 -9.33
N GLN A 32 -8.14 -3.33 -10.28
CA GLN A 32 -7.50 -2.06 -9.97
C GLN A 32 -8.36 -1.23 -9.02
N ARG A 33 -9.66 -1.17 -9.26
CA ARG A 33 -10.58 -0.43 -8.39
C ARG A 33 -10.60 -1.03 -6.98
N LYS A 34 -10.61 -2.36 -6.88
CA LYS A 34 -10.62 -3.01 -5.58
C LYS A 34 -9.33 -2.73 -4.81
N ALA A 35 -8.18 -2.71 -5.50
CA ALA A 35 -6.91 -2.39 -4.85
C ALA A 35 -6.93 -0.96 -4.30
N ILE A 36 -7.41 -0.01 -5.09
CA ILE A 36 -7.51 1.39 -4.66
C ILE A 36 -8.44 1.51 -3.44
N ASP A 37 -9.57 0.81 -3.48
CA ASP A 37 -10.52 0.83 -2.35
C ASP A 37 -9.86 0.30 -1.08
N ARG A 38 -9.07 -0.78 -1.17
CA ARG A 38 -8.35 -1.31 -0.01
C ARG A 38 -7.31 -0.33 0.50
N VAL A 39 -6.63 0.38 -0.40
CA VAL A 39 -5.67 1.41 0.02
C VAL A 39 -6.36 2.47 0.87
N TYR A 40 -7.47 3.00 0.39
CA TYR A 40 -8.18 4.05 1.13
C TYR A 40 -8.83 3.54 2.41
N ALA A 41 -9.21 2.27 2.46
CA ALA A 41 -9.78 1.69 3.69
C ALA A 41 -8.77 1.65 4.84
N MET A 42 -7.47 1.69 4.53
CA MET A 42 -6.42 1.66 5.53
C MET A 42 -5.67 2.99 5.67
N ILE A 43 -6.23 4.08 5.19
CA ILE A 43 -5.64 5.40 5.39
C ILE A 43 -6.40 6.12 6.48
N ALA A 44 -5.66 6.71 7.42
CA ALA A 44 -6.27 7.55 8.45
C ALA A 44 -6.85 8.80 7.79
N ARG A 45 -8.12 9.08 8.05
CA ARG A 45 -8.80 10.22 7.45
C ARG A 45 -8.16 11.53 7.93
N GLY A 46 -7.89 12.43 6.99
CA GLY A 46 -7.29 13.73 7.29
C GLY A 46 -5.80 13.68 7.57
N SER A 47 -5.17 12.54 7.36
CA SER A 47 -3.74 12.36 7.64
C SER A 47 -2.87 12.87 6.49
N ALA A 48 -1.57 13.01 6.77
CA ALA A 48 -0.59 13.29 5.73
C ALA A 48 -0.58 12.18 4.67
N ALA A 49 -0.79 10.92 5.08
CA ALA A 49 -0.85 9.81 4.14
C ALA A 49 -1.99 9.98 3.15
N GLN A 50 -3.16 10.45 3.61
CA GLN A 50 -4.28 10.66 2.70
C GLN A 50 -3.93 11.67 1.62
N LEU A 51 -3.29 12.76 2.01
CA LEU A 51 -2.89 13.80 1.06
C LEU A 51 -1.87 13.26 0.06
N GLU A 52 -0.84 12.57 0.56
CA GLU A 52 0.23 12.05 -0.29
C GLU A 52 -0.27 11.01 -1.28
N VAL A 53 -1.11 10.09 -0.84
CA VAL A 53 -1.66 9.04 -1.70
C VAL A 53 -2.60 9.64 -2.74
N SER A 54 -3.43 10.60 -2.33
CA SER A 54 -4.36 11.25 -3.26
C SER A 54 -3.60 12.02 -4.34
N GLU A 55 -2.51 12.70 -3.97
CA GLU A 55 -1.65 13.40 -4.93
C GLU A 55 -0.96 12.42 -5.88
N PHE A 56 -0.48 11.31 -5.35
CA PHE A 56 0.15 10.26 -6.17
C PHE A 56 -0.82 9.75 -7.23
N TYR A 57 -2.03 9.40 -6.83
CA TYR A 57 -3.04 8.90 -7.77
C TYR A 57 -3.50 9.97 -8.76
N ARG A 58 -3.52 11.23 -8.33
CA ARG A 58 -3.91 12.32 -9.22
C ARG A 58 -2.86 12.57 -10.30
N LYS A 59 -1.59 12.53 -9.92
CA LYS A 59 -0.49 12.79 -10.86
C LYS A 59 -0.25 11.63 -11.81
N ASP A 60 -0.47 10.42 -11.35
CA ASP A 60 -0.11 9.22 -12.10
C ASP A 60 -1.19 8.16 -11.93
N PRO A 61 -2.39 8.39 -12.51
CA PRO A 61 -3.52 7.47 -12.30
C PRO A 61 -3.21 6.08 -12.84
N PRO A 62 -3.40 5.03 -12.04
CA PRO A 62 -3.11 3.67 -12.50
C PRO A 62 -3.95 3.26 -13.70
N GLN A 63 -5.19 3.74 -13.80
CA GLN A 63 -6.04 3.44 -14.95
C GLN A 63 -5.45 3.96 -16.25
N LYS A 64 -4.77 5.11 -16.20
CA LYS A 64 -4.12 5.67 -17.37
C LYS A 64 -2.84 4.91 -17.69
N ARG A 65 -2.05 4.57 -16.67
CA ARG A 65 -0.81 3.80 -16.86
C ARG A 65 -1.13 2.42 -17.44
N ALA A 66 -2.24 1.82 -17.03
CA ALA A 66 -2.64 0.49 -17.46
C ALA A 66 -2.97 0.42 -18.96
N GLN A 67 -3.11 1.57 -19.63
CA GLN A 67 -3.32 1.59 -21.07
C GLN A 67 -2.07 1.17 -21.85
N SER A 68 -0.88 1.28 -21.24
CA SER A 68 0.36 0.98 -21.93
C SER A 68 1.27 0.00 -21.18
N ALA A 69 1.03 -0.24 -19.89
CA ALA A 69 1.93 -1.09 -19.11
C ALA A 69 1.22 -1.62 -17.88
N MET A 70 1.79 -2.68 -17.30
CA MET A 70 1.38 -3.24 -16.03
C MET A 70 2.57 -3.22 -15.09
N VAL A 71 2.31 -3.02 -13.79
CA VAL A 71 3.35 -3.01 -12.78
C VAL A 71 3.01 -4.03 -11.71
N SER A 72 3.94 -4.95 -11.46
CA SER A 72 3.83 -5.90 -10.35
C SER A 72 4.80 -5.50 -9.26
N VAL A 73 4.42 -5.77 -8.02
CA VAL A 73 5.18 -5.36 -6.84
C VAL A 73 5.63 -6.61 -6.08
N ASP A 74 6.92 -6.65 -5.75
CA ASP A 74 7.49 -7.73 -4.97
C ASP A 74 8.18 -7.12 -3.75
N VAL A 75 7.55 -7.26 -2.58
CA VAL A 75 8.12 -6.72 -1.34
C VAL A 75 9.24 -7.65 -0.88
N ARG A 76 10.44 -7.09 -0.73
CA ARG A 76 11.64 -7.83 -0.41
C ARG A 76 11.99 -7.79 1.07
N ALA A 77 11.66 -6.70 1.76
CA ALA A 77 12.00 -6.55 3.17
C ALA A 77 11.03 -5.59 3.83
N ILE A 78 10.75 -5.86 5.11
CA ILE A 78 10.01 -4.95 5.96
C ILE A 78 10.56 -5.08 7.36
N TYR A 79 10.89 -3.95 7.99
CA TYR A 79 11.42 -3.95 9.35
C TYR A 79 10.99 -2.68 10.07
N ALA A 80 10.84 -2.77 11.38
CA ALA A 80 10.42 -1.64 12.20
C ALA A 80 11.60 -0.71 12.42
N SER A 81 11.41 0.58 12.16
CA SER A 81 12.39 1.62 12.53
C SER A 81 12.00 2.29 13.83
N SER A 82 10.74 2.16 14.25
CA SER A 82 10.25 2.57 15.55
C SER A 82 9.02 1.74 15.86
N GLU A 83 8.34 2.04 16.97
CA GLU A 83 7.18 1.26 17.39
C GLU A 83 6.05 1.29 16.37
N GLN A 84 5.88 2.41 15.67
CA GLN A 84 4.77 2.58 14.74
C GLN A 84 5.21 2.83 13.30
N THR A 85 6.51 2.86 13.02
CA THR A 85 7.02 3.15 11.69
C THR A 85 7.78 1.95 11.14
N TYR A 86 7.47 1.59 9.90
CA TYR A 86 8.08 0.47 9.22
C TYR A 86 8.77 0.94 7.96
N GLU A 87 9.95 0.37 7.71
CA GLU A 87 10.67 0.56 6.46
C GLU A 87 10.36 -0.61 5.55
N VAL A 88 10.00 -0.32 4.32
CA VAL A 88 9.65 -1.35 3.35
C VAL A 88 10.52 -1.17 2.12
N GLU A 89 11.04 -2.28 1.61
CA GLU A 89 11.82 -2.31 0.38
C GLU A 89 11.13 -3.25 -0.60
N TRP A 90 10.94 -2.78 -1.82
CA TRP A 90 10.27 -3.59 -2.83
C TRP A 90 10.86 -3.33 -4.21
N VAL A 91 10.55 -4.23 -5.13
CA VAL A 91 10.93 -4.11 -6.54
C VAL A 91 9.66 -4.04 -7.36
N GLU A 92 9.62 -3.09 -8.28
CA GLU A 92 8.54 -2.97 -9.25
C GLU A 92 9.01 -3.45 -10.59
N THR A 93 8.27 -4.39 -11.17
CA THR A 93 8.54 -4.87 -12.52
C THR A 93 7.47 -4.30 -13.44
N THR A 94 7.90 -3.53 -14.41
CA THR A 94 7.00 -2.95 -15.42
C THR A 94 7.05 -3.80 -16.67
N ARG A 95 5.87 -4.25 -17.11
CA ARG A 95 5.72 -5.05 -18.33
C ARG A 95 4.83 -4.34 -19.31
N GLY A 96 5.15 -4.49 -20.60
CA GLY A 96 4.24 -4.07 -21.64
C GLY A 96 3.00 -4.95 -21.67
N LEU A 97 1.97 -4.56 -22.43
CA LEU A 97 0.72 -5.30 -22.50
C LEU A 97 0.90 -6.70 -23.09
N GLY A 98 1.97 -6.92 -23.82
CA GLY A 98 2.32 -8.25 -24.34
C GLY A 98 3.05 -9.14 -23.35
N GLY A 99 3.36 -8.62 -22.15
CA GLY A 99 4.01 -9.40 -21.10
C GLY A 99 5.52 -9.24 -21.02
N ASP A 100 6.14 -8.54 -21.97
CA ASP A 100 7.59 -8.34 -21.97
C ASP A 100 8.02 -7.38 -20.86
N VAL A 101 9.12 -7.72 -20.19
CA VAL A 101 9.65 -6.89 -19.11
C VAL A 101 10.31 -5.65 -19.72
N GLN A 102 9.85 -4.47 -19.33
CA GLN A 102 10.41 -3.20 -19.79
C GLN A 102 11.43 -2.64 -18.79
N SER A 103 11.18 -2.81 -17.49
CA SER A 103 12.09 -2.33 -16.48
C SER A 103 11.83 -3.00 -15.14
N GLU A 104 12.86 -2.98 -14.29
CA GLU A 104 12.75 -3.35 -12.89
C GLU A 104 13.37 -2.23 -12.08
N GLN A 105 12.69 -1.80 -11.05
CA GLN A 105 13.14 -0.68 -10.24
C GLN A 105 12.96 -1.01 -8.76
N ALA A 106 14.04 -0.87 -8.00
CA ALA A 106 13.96 -1.03 -6.54
C ALA A 106 13.48 0.28 -5.91
N TRP A 107 12.67 0.14 -4.89
CA TRP A 107 12.07 1.25 -4.14
C TRP A 107 12.20 1.01 -2.66
N LYS A 108 12.17 2.08 -1.89
CA LYS A 108 12.10 2.01 -0.44
C LYS A 108 11.12 3.07 0.05
N GLY A 109 10.53 2.80 1.20
CA GLY A 109 9.60 3.75 1.80
C GLY A 109 9.48 3.57 3.30
N SER A 110 9.04 4.63 3.96
CA SER A 110 8.74 4.65 5.39
C SER A 110 7.24 4.86 5.55
N PHE A 111 6.63 4.05 6.40
CA PHE A 111 5.18 4.08 6.60
C PHE A 111 4.89 4.04 8.09
N THR A 112 4.21 5.06 8.56
CA THR A 112 3.79 5.13 9.97
C THR A 112 2.34 4.73 10.07
N ILE A 113 2.02 3.90 11.05
CA ILE A 113 0.67 3.38 11.24
C ILE A 113 0.15 3.72 12.62
N ALA A 114 -1.18 3.72 12.73
CA ALA A 114 -1.87 3.76 14.01
C ALA A 114 -2.85 2.59 14.04
N VAL A 115 -3.08 2.04 15.21
CA VAL A 115 -4.01 0.93 15.36
C VAL A 115 -5.23 1.43 16.10
N ASN A 116 -6.40 1.23 15.49
CA ASN A 116 -7.67 1.63 16.06
C ASN A 116 -8.69 0.54 15.75
N PRO A 117 -9.04 -0.30 16.74
CA PRO A 117 -9.93 -1.43 16.48
C PRO A 117 -11.23 -0.97 15.84
N PRO A 118 -11.77 -1.74 14.88
CA PRO A 118 -13.00 -1.33 14.20
C PRO A 118 -14.17 -1.21 15.16
N ALA A 119 -14.91 -0.11 15.02
CA ALA A 119 -16.03 0.20 15.92
C ALA A 119 -17.31 -0.57 15.55
N ASP A 120 -17.42 -1.03 14.31
CA ASP A 120 -18.60 -1.73 13.84
C ASP A 120 -18.23 -2.83 12.86
N GLU A 121 -19.23 -3.63 12.51
CA GLU A 121 -19.05 -4.80 11.68
C GLU A 121 -18.63 -4.43 10.25
N GLN A 122 -19.13 -3.32 9.74
CA GLN A 122 -18.80 -2.90 8.39
C GLN A 122 -17.32 -2.52 8.28
N LEU A 123 -16.80 -1.77 9.26
CA LEU A 123 -15.38 -1.44 9.32
C LEU A 123 -14.53 -2.69 9.51
N ALA A 124 -15.03 -3.65 10.31
CA ALA A 124 -14.29 -4.88 10.55
C ALA A 124 -14.12 -5.72 9.28
N ARG A 125 -15.04 -5.61 8.33
CA ARG A 125 -14.92 -6.34 7.06
C ARG A 125 -13.82 -5.79 6.17
N VAL A 126 -13.67 -4.47 6.13
CA VAL A 126 -12.71 -3.83 5.22
C VAL A 126 -11.34 -3.63 5.86
N ASN A 127 -11.30 -3.54 7.19
CA ASN A 127 -10.04 -3.32 7.92
C ASN A 127 -10.14 -4.01 9.28
N PRO A 128 -10.10 -5.34 9.30
CA PRO A 128 -10.36 -6.09 10.53
C PRO A 128 -9.35 -5.83 11.64
N LEU A 129 -8.10 -5.51 11.29
CA LEU A 129 -7.07 -5.25 12.28
C LEU A 129 -7.11 -3.82 12.81
N GLY A 130 -7.84 -2.93 12.12
CA GLY A 130 -7.85 -1.53 12.49
C GLY A 130 -6.51 -0.85 12.32
N VAL A 131 -5.74 -1.24 11.31
CA VAL A 131 -4.45 -0.62 11.01
C VAL A 131 -4.69 0.51 10.03
N TYR A 132 -4.21 1.71 10.39
CA TYR A 132 -4.39 2.90 9.54
C TYR A 132 -3.03 3.54 9.29
N VAL A 133 -2.75 3.80 8.03
CA VAL A 133 -1.53 4.47 7.62
C VAL A 133 -1.71 5.97 7.81
N THR A 134 -0.80 6.60 8.54
CA THR A 134 -0.89 8.03 8.87
C THR A 134 0.15 8.86 8.15
N ASN A 135 1.31 8.29 7.84
CA ASN A 135 2.39 8.99 7.16
C ASN A 135 3.06 8.06 6.19
N VAL A 136 3.44 8.59 5.05
CA VAL A 136 4.13 7.82 4.01
C VAL A 136 5.24 8.66 3.40
N SER A 137 6.30 7.99 2.99
CA SER A 137 7.29 8.56 2.09
C SER A 137 7.92 7.41 1.32
N TRP A 138 8.23 7.61 0.05
CA TRP A 138 8.89 6.58 -0.74
C TRP A 138 9.78 7.23 -1.79
N SER A 139 10.80 6.48 -2.21
CA SER A 139 11.70 6.94 -3.25
C SER A 139 12.35 5.75 -3.95
N LYS A 140 12.84 5.99 -5.16
CA LYS A 140 13.62 5.00 -5.88
C LYS A 140 14.95 4.77 -5.19
N VAL A 141 15.41 3.53 -5.23
CA VAL A 141 16.78 3.19 -4.82
C VAL A 141 17.65 3.36 -6.05
N LEU A 142 18.65 4.21 -5.94
CA LEU A 142 19.55 4.49 -7.04
C LEU A 142 20.66 3.45 -7.17
#